data_575a1a771ab882d2df245820a02cfc76
#
_entry.id   575a1a771ab882d2df245820a02cfc76
#
_cell.length_a   1.000
_cell.length_b   1.000
_cell.length_c   1.000
_cell.angle_alpha   90.00
_cell.angle_beta   90.00
_cell.angle_gamma   90.00
#
_symmetry.space_group_name_H-M   'P 1'
#
loop_
_entity.id
_entity.type
_entity.pdbx_description
1 polymer ?
#
loop_
_entity_poly.entity_id
_entity_poly.type
_entity_poly.pdbx_seq_one_letter_code
_entity_poly.pdbx_strand_id
1 'polypeptide(L)'
;MSNERTEGKVFLVGAGPGDSGLITRRGAYLIEQADVIIYDRLVGSDILELAAVSTELVDVGKTPGKSGISQSEINSLLIDKAKNGKNVVRLKGGDPFVFGRGAEEAAALSKEGIHYEVVSGVTSAIAGPGSAGIPVTDRGKASYFTVVTAAEDPTKTDSDINWDAIAKGNETIVVLMGSKNIDEISNVLIEGGRDPSTPAALVESATMANQREVFGILANIGELAALSKISAPCVLVIGVVVESAKKLQVRANFPLLGKKILVTRSRDQASKLSMSLRDLGAEVVELPTIAISPIDDYTDLDMAIVNISDYKWVIFSSANAVNAFYSRLSQMGLDSRHFSEV
;
A
#
# COMPACT_ATOMS: atom_id res chain seq x y z
N MET A 1 9.39 14.02 -41.76
CA MET A 1 8.54 13.26 -40.80
C MET A 1 8.83 13.84 -39.43
N SER A 2 7.92 14.65 -38.90
CA SER A 2 8.00 15.21 -37.56
C SER A 2 7.98 14.08 -36.56
N ASN A 3 9.03 13.98 -35.75
CA ASN A 3 9.13 13.07 -34.61
C ASN A 3 8.11 13.60 -33.56
N GLU A 4 6.84 13.25 -33.71
CA GLU A 4 5.85 13.47 -32.65
C GLU A 4 6.32 12.62 -31.46
N ARG A 5 7.02 13.24 -30.51
CA ARG A 5 7.22 12.65 -29.20
C ARG A 5 5.82 12.41 -28.65
N THR A 6 5.41 11.16 -28.57
CA THR A 6 4.17 10.81 -27.88
C THR A 6 4.29 11.30 -26.44
N GLU A 7 3.44 12.26 -26.06
CA GLU A 7 3.37 12.72 -24.68
C GLU A 7 3.08 11.55 -23.73
N GLY A 8 3.78 11.51 -22.62
CA GLY A 8 3.56 10.52 -21.59
C GLY A 8 2.24 10.76 -20.86
N LYS A 9 1.87 9.84 -19.99
CA LYS A 9 0.64 9.90 -19.18
C LYS A 9 0.99 9.89 -17.70
N VAL A 10 0.11 10.51 -16.89
CA VAL A 10 0.21 10.45 -15.43
C VAL A 10 -0.94 9.64 -14.86
N PHE A 11 -0.64 8.73 -13.94
CA PHE A 11 -1.61 7.92 -13.24
C PHE A 11 -1.54 8.26 -11.75
N LEU A 12 -2.61 8.85 -11.20
CA LEU A 12 -2.74 9.12 -9.76
C LEU A 12 -3.31 7.86 -9.12
N VAL A 13 -2.45 7.06 -8.51
CA VAL A 13 -2.78 5.72 -8.03
C VAL A 13 -2.81 5.66 -6.50
N GLY A 14 -3.90 5.15 -5.95
CA GLY A 14 -3.98 4.84 -4.52
C GLY A 14 -3.26 3.53 -4.19
N ALA A 15 -2.29 3.61 -3.29
CA ALA A 15 -1.52 2.48 -2.80
C ALA A 15 -2.26 1.63 -1.75
N GLY A 16 -3.43 2.11 -1.26
CA GLY A 16 -4.11 1.46 -0.15
C GLY A 16 -3.56 1.87 1.22
N PRO A 17 -4.04 1.20 2.30
CA PRO A 17 -3.81 1.62 3.68
C PRO A 17 -2.49 1.13 4.28
N GLY A 18 -1.76 0.26 3.60
CA GLY A 18 -0.49 -0.32 4.09
C GLY A 18 -0.26 -1.74 3.60
N ASP A 19 -1.24 -2.64 3.73
CA ASP A 19 -1.18 -4.00 3.20
C ASP A 19 -1.16 -3.97 1.67
N SER A 20 -0.10 -4.52 1.06
CA SER A 20 0.04 -4.61 -0.40
C SER A 20 -1.04 -5.48 -1.07
N GLY A 21 -1.65 -6.39 -0.33
CA GLY A 21 -2.80 -7.17 -0.81
C GLY A 21 -4.06 -6.34 -1.06
N LEU A 22 -4.09 -5.09 -0.56
CA LEU A 22 -5.19 -4.16 -0.76
C LEU A 22 -4.98 -3.18 -1.93
N ILE A 23 -3.91 -3.34 -2.70
CA ILE A 23 -3.74 -2.60 -3.97
C ILE A 23 -4.80 -3.04 -4.98
N THR A 24 -5.35 -2.12 -5.74
CA THR A 24 -6.26 -2.50 -6.82
C THR A 24 -5.51 -3.18 -7.96
N ARG A 25 -6.16 -4.10 -8.67
CA ARG A 25 -5.55 -4.74 -9.86
C ARG A 25 -5.09 -3.74 -10.90
N ARG A 26 -5.84 -2.62 -11.06
CA ARG A 26 -5.46 -1.53 -11.98
C ARG A 26 -4.20 -0.84 -11.48
N GLY A 27 -4.12 -0.54 -10.18
CA GLY A 27 -2.96 0.07 -9.55
C GLY A 27 -1.70 -0.79 -9.71
N ALA A 28 -1.77 -2.09 -9.38
CA ALA A 28 -0.67 -3.03 -9.53
C ALA A 28 -0.17 -3.08 -10.98
N TYR A 29 -1.08 -3.26 -11.96
CA TYR A 29 -0.73 -3.25 -13.38
C TYR A 29 0.01 -1.99 -13.82
N LEU A 30 -0.45 -0.80 -13.36
CA LEU A 30 0.17 0.46 -13.73
C LEU A 30 1.57 0.64 -13.11
N ILE A 31 1.78 0.14 -11.90
CA ILE A 31 3.08 0.13 -11.22
C ILE A 31 4.08 -0.72 -12.03
N GLU A 32 3.67 -1.91 -12.47
CA GLU A 32 4.50 -2.80 -13.29
C GLU A 32 4.90 -2.19 -14.65
N GLN A 33 4.06 -1.32 -15.21
CA GLN A 33 4.26 -0.70 -16.53
C GLN A 33 4.83 0.72 -16.46
N ALA A 34 5.14 1.24 -15.28
CA ALA A 34 5.60 2.61 -15.10
C ALA A 34 7.05 2.81 -15.53
N ASP A 35 7.33 3.91 -16.25
CA ASP A 35 8.70 4.39 -16.45
C ASP A 35 9.25 5.08 -15.21
N VAL A 36 8.36 5.79 -14.48
CA VAL A 36 8.69 6.56 -13.28
C VAL A 36 7.58 6.38 -12.24
N ILE A 37 7.96 6.11 -11.01
CA ILE A 37 7.05 6.11 -9.85
C ILE A 37 7.48 7.22 -8.89
N ILE A 38 6.57 8.18 -8.66
CA ILE A 38 6.73 9.25 -7.68
C ILE A 38 5.84 8.92 -6.50
N TYR A 39 6.40 8.67 -5.32
CA TYR A 39 5.67 8.08 -4.20
C TYR A 39 5.85 8.82 -2.87
N ASP A 40 4.82 8.71 -2.02
CA ASP A 40 4.80 9.26 -0.66
C ASP A 40 5.41 8.29 0.35
N ARG A 41 5.89 8.80 1.47
CA ARG A 41 6.50 8.01 2.56
C ARG A 41 5.61 6.90 3.13
N LEU A 42 4.28 7.03 3.05
CA LEU A 42 3.34 6.03 3.57
C LEU A 42 3.12 4.84 2.63
N VAL A 43 3.73 4.86 1.47
CA VAL A 43 3.71 3.71 0.54
C VAL A 43 4.65 2.64 1.06
N GLY A 44 4.15 1.42 1.22
CA GLY A 44 4.93 0.27 1.65
C GLY A 44 6.00 -0.13 0.61
N SER A 45 7.15 -0.59 1.08
CA SER A 45 8.24 -1.07 0.21
C SER A 45 7.83 -2.24 -0.69
N ASP A 46 6.97 -3.11 -0.19
CA ASP A 46 6.44 -4.29 -0.88
C ASP A 46 5.55 -3.92 -2.10
N ILE A 47 4.88 -2.76 -2.06
CA ILE A 47 4.18 -2.23 -3.24
C ILE A 47 5.17 -1.74 -4.30
N LEU A 48 6.28 -1.14 -3.88
CA LEU A 48 7.33 -0.68 -4.82
C LEU A 48 8.07 -1.85 -5.48
N GLU A 49 8.09 -3.03 -4.85
CA GLU A 49 8.66 -4.26 -5.42
C GLU A 49 7.90 -4.77 -6.66
N LEU A 50 6.67 -4.30 -6.89
CA LEU A 50 5.90 -4.58 -8.13
C LEU A 50 6.50 -3.86 -9.34
N ALA A 51 7.30 -2.82 -9.14
CA ALA A 51 7.90 -2.06 -10.23
C ALA A 51 8.96 -2.87 -10.99
N ALA A 52 9.06 -2.63 -12.29
CA ALA A 52 10.14 -3.21 -13.09
C ALA A 52 11.52 -2.70 -12.59
N VAL A 53 12.57 -3.50 -12.77
CA VAL A 53 13.94 -3.13 -12.35
C VAL A 53 14.43 -1.84 -13.02
N SER A 54 13.92 -1.54 -14.21
CA SER A 54 14.25 -0.33 -14.98
C SER A 54 13.46 0.92 -14.57
N THR A 55 12.45 0.79 -13.69
CA THR A 55 11.59 1.89 -13.27
C THR A 55 12.35 2.87 -12.38
N GLU A 56 12.28 4.16 -12.69
CA GLU A 56 12.83 5.21 -11.83
C GLU A 56 11.93 5.42 -10.61
N LEU A 57 12.46 5.29 -9.39
CA LEU A 57 11.73 5.52 -8.14
C LEU A 57 12.12 6.87 -7.55
N VAL A 58 11.13 7.74 -7.30
CA VAL A 58 11.33 9.08 -6.74
C VAL A 58 10.52 9.24 -5.45
N ASP A 59 11.21 9.28 -4.31
CA ASP A 59 10.61 9.54 -3.00
C ASP A 59 10.38 11.05 -2.83
N VAL A 60 9.11 11.44 -2.67
CA VAL A 60 8.70 12.83 -2.37
C VAL A 60 8.13 12.97 -0.96
N GLY A 61 8.26 11.93 -0.14
CA GLY A 61 7.79 11.90 1.24
C GLY A 61 8.54 12.90 2.12
N LYS A 62 7.80 13.61 2.98
CA LYS A 62 8.40 14.52 3.95
C LYS A 62 9.13 13.73 5.03
N THR A 63 10.43 13.96 5.17
CA THR A 63 11.23 13.42 6.27
C THR A 63 11.20 14.40 7.45
N PRO A 64 10.91 13.94 8.68
CA PRO A 64 10.99 14.81 9.85
C PRO A 64 12.37 15.48 9.95
N GLY A 65 12.40 16.82 10.08
CA GLY A 65 13.63 17.59 10.22
C GLY A 65 14.31 18.02 8.91
N LYS A 66 13.78 17.66 7.75
CA LYS A 66 14.20 18.24 6.44
C LYS A 66 13.04 18.99 5.82
N SER A 67 13.33 20.11 5.13
CA SER A 67 12.36 20.79 4.29
C SER A 67 11.92 19.82 3.19
N GLY A 68 10.72 19.25 3.31
CA GLY A 68 10.19 18.33 2.29
C GLY A 68 9.87 19.08 0.99
N ILE A 69 9.81 18.33 -0.10
CA ILE A 69 9.38 18.84 -1.41
C ILE A 69 7.98 19.45 -1.27
N SER A 70 7.81 20.68 -1.78
CA SER A 70 6.52 21.37 -1.79
C SER A 70 5.55 20.74 -2.79
N GLN A 71 4.24 20.97 -2.61
CA GLN A 71 3.26 20.46 -3.58
C GLN A 71 3.46 21.02 -4.99
N SER A 72 3.90 22.27 -5.10
CA SER A 72 4.22 22.86 -6.40
C SER A 72 5.40 22.17 -7.09
N GLU A 73 6.41 21.78 -6.34
CA GLU A 73 7.56 21.03 -6.89
C GLU A 73 7.14 19.60 -7.31
N ILE A 74 6.27 18.95 -6.54
CA ILE A 74 5.69 17.64 -6.93
C ILE A 74 4.92 17.79 -8.24
N ASN A 75 4.04 18.80 -8.35
CA ASN A 75 3.28 19.05 -9.56
C ASN A 75 4.19 19.30 -10.76
N SER A 76 5.24 20.13 -10.59
CA SER A 76 6.22 20.39 -11.65
C SER A 76 6.93 19.10 -12.08
N LEU A 77 7.32 18.25 -11.13
CA LEU A 77 7.99 16.99 -11.41
C LEU A 77 7.10 16.03 -12.22
N LEU A 78 5.81 15.92 -11.87
CA LEU A 78 4.84 15.12 -12.63
C LEU A 78 4.72 15.60 -14.07
N ILE A 79 4.59 16.94 -14.25
CA ILE A 79 4.47 17.59 -15.55
C ILE A 79 5.73 17.37 -16.40
N ASP A 80 6.90 17.59 -15.84
CA ASP A 80 8.17 17.47 -16.54
C ASP A 80 8.42 16.03 -17.03
N LYS A 81 8.16 15.03 -16.17
CA LYS A 81 8.32 13.63 -16.55
C LYS A 81 7.36 13.25 -17.68
N ALA A 82 6.10 13.68 -17.62
CA ALA A 82 5.10 13.40 -18.65
C ALA A 82 5.46 14.11 -19.98
N LYS A 83 5.88 15.37 -19.97
CA LYS A 83 6.34 16.11 -21.16
C LYS A 83 7.56 15.48 -21.81
N ASN A 84 8.35 14.71 -21.06
CA ASN A 84 9.45 13.92 -21.56
C ASN A 84 9.03 12.52 -22.11
N GLY A 85 7.74 12.29 -22.31
CA GLY A 85 7.19 11.05 -22.90
C GLY A 85 7.13 9.86 -21.95
N LYS A 86 7.23 10.07 -20.62
CA LYS A 86 7.22 9.01 -19.62
C LYS A 86 5.81 8.69 -19.12
N ASN A 87 5.52 7.42 -18.91
CA ASN A 87 4.37 6.96 -18.15
C ASN A 87 4.70 7.06 -16.66
N VAL A 88 4.06 8.01 -15.98
CA VAL A 88 4.34 8.37 -14.59
C VAL A 88 3.26 7.84 -13.68
N VAL A 89 3.60 7.04 -12.70
CA VAL A 89 2.71 6.69 -11.60
C VAL A 89 2.99 7.60 -10.42
N ARG A 90 2.01 8.41 -10.03
CA ARG A 90 1.99 9.11 -8.75
C ARG A 90 1.31 8.21 -7.73
N LEU A 91 2.10 7.55 -6.87
CA LEU A 91 1.63 6.56 -5.91
C LEU A 91 1.42 7.21 -4.54
N LYS A 92 0.18 7.16 -4.04
CA LYS A 92 -0.29 7.87 -2.85
C LYS A 92 -0.85 6.90 -1.83
N GLY A 93 -0.54 7.07 -0.54
CA GLY A 93 -1.15 6.27 0.52
C GLY A 93 -2.67 6.40 0.54
N GLY A 94 -3.40 5.33 0.78
CA GLY A 94 -4.85 5.29 0.76
C GLY A 94 -5.43 5.50 -0.64
N ASP A 95 -6.32 6.48 -0.78
CA ASP A 95 -6.96 6.90 -2.03
C ASP A 95 -6.48 8.30 -2.42
N PRO A 96 -6.20 8.58 -3.71
CA PRO A 96 -5.68 9.89 -4.15
C PRO A 96 -6.59 11.07 -3.81
N PHE A 97 -7.91 10.86 -3.77
CA PHE A 97 -8.93 11.91 -3.57
C PHE A 97 -9.49 11.96 -2.15
N VAL A 98 -9.01 11.09 -1.24
CA VAL A 98 -9.39 11.14 0.18
C VAL A 98 -8.24 11.74 0.99
N PHE A 99 -8.27 13.05 1.21
CA PHE A 99 -7.25 13.86 1.93
C PHE A 99 -5.82 13.70 1.39
N GLY A 100 -5.68 13.22 0.15
CA GLY A 100 -4.41 12.94 -0.51
C GLY A 100 -3.92 14.08 -1.42
N ARG A 101 -4.61 15.22 -1.51
CA ARG A 101 -4.31 16.33 -2.42
C ARG A 101 -4.28 15.96 -3.91
N GLY A 102 -4.83 14.80 -4.28
CA GLY A 102 -4.87 14.35 -5.67
C GLY A 102 -5.62 15.30 -6.61
N ALA A 103 -6.63 16.03 -6.10
CA ALA A 103 -7.35 17.03 -6.88
C ALA A 103 -6.45 18.21 -7.29
N GLU A 104 -5.51 18.64 -6.45
CA GLU A 104 -4.54 19.69 -6.78
C GLU A 104 -3.56 19.19 -7.86
N GLU A 105 -3.09 17.94 -7.76
CA GLU A 105 -2.21 17.32 -8.75
C GLU A 105 -2.95 17.18 -10.09
N ALA A 106 -4.20 16.68 -10.09
CA ALA A 106 -5.04 16.56 -11.28
C ALA A 106 -5.32 17.91 -11.96
N ALA A 107 -5.60 18.97 -11.17
CA ALA A 107 -5.84 20.30 -11.68
C ALA A 107 -4.57 20.88 -12.35
N ALA A 108 -3.40 20.65 -11.77
CA ALA A 108 -2.12 21.09 -12.34
C ALA A 108 -1.83 20.39 -13.68
N LEU A 109 -2.07 19.08 -13.76
CA LEU A 109 -1.91 18.30 -14.99
C LEU A 109 -2.88 18.75 -16.08
N SER A 110 -4.14 18.94 -15.71
CA SER A 110 -5.19 19.42 -16.64
C SER A 110 -4.86 20.79 -17.22
N LYS A 111 -4.34 21.71 -16.40
CA LYS A 111 -3.91 23.07 -16.83
C LYS A 111 -2.83 23.01 -17.90
N GLU A 112 -1.93 22.04 -17.82
CA GLU A 112 -0.84 21.84 -18.76
C GLU A 112 -1.21 20.93 -19.94
N GLY A 113 -2.47 20.50 -20.06
CA GLY A 113 -2.95 19.63 -21.12
C GLY A 113 -2.47 18.19 -21.06
N ILE A 114 -1.89 17.75 -19.91
CA ILE A 114 -1.35 16.41 -19.75
C ILE A 114 -2.49 15.42 -19.48
N HIS A 115 -2.49 14.32 -20.23
CA HIS A 115 -3.41 13.20 -19.99
C HIS A 115 -3.14 12.53 -18.66
N TYR A 116 -4.18 12.38 -17.82
CA TYR A 116 -4.07 11.65 -16.57
C TYR A 116 -5.27 10.74 -16.32
N GLU A 117 -5.07 9.73 -15.49
CA GLU A 117 -6.08 8.81 -14.98
C GLU A 117 -6.01 8.79 -13.45
N VAL A 118 -7.17 8.76 -12.78
CA VAL A 118 -7.24 8.56 -11.33
C VAL A 118 -7.66 7.13 -11.05
N VAL A 119 -6.84 6.42 -10.30
CA VAL A 119 -7.08 5.04 -9.89
C VAL A 119 -7.30 5.01 -8.39
N SER A 120 -8.53 4.78 -7.96
CA SER A 120 -8.88 4.70 -6.54
C SER A 120 -8.07 3.65 -5.80
N GLY A 121 -7.82 3.93 -4.53
CA GLY A 121 -7.22 3.01 -3.58
C GLY A 121 -8.14 2.78 -2.37
N VAL A 122 -7.87 1.75 -1.60
CA VAL A 122 -8.60 1.51 -0.36
C VAL A 122 -8.15 2.53 0.68
N THR A 123 -9.05 3.43 1.07
CA THR A 123 -8.75 4.45 2.09
C THR A 123 -8.62 3.83 3.49
N SER A 124 -7.67 4.33 4.29
CA SER A 124 -7.52 3.94 5.70
C SER A 124 -8.75 4.28 6.55
N ALA A 125 -9.60 5.20 6.10
CA ALA A 125 -10.86 5.52 6.78
C ALA A 125 -11.83 4.33 6.85
N ILE A 126 -11.73 3.38 5.93
CA ILE A 126 -12.54 2.16 5.88
C ILE A 126 -11.71 0.95 6.31
N ALA A 127 -10.53 0.79 5.73
CA ALA A 127 -9.69 -0.37 6.00
C ALA A 127 -9.12 -0.38 7.42
N GLY A 128 -8.82 0.80 7.98
CA GLY A 128 -8.29 0.92 9.34
C GLY A 128 -9.25 0.35 10.39
N PRO A 129 -10.47 0.87 10.50
CA PRO A 129 -11.49 0.30 11.39
C PRO A 129 -11.74 -1.18 11.07
N GLY A 130 -11.92 -1.54 9.79
CA GLY A 130 -12.18 -2.90 9.35
C GLY A 130 -11.12 -3.91 9.81
N SER A 131 -9.85 -3.56 9.73
CA SER A 131 -8.73 -4.40 10.17
C SER A 131 -8.72 -4.65 11.69
N ALA A 132 -9.33 -3.73 12.47
CA ALA A 132 -9.51 -3.86 13.93
C ALA A 132 -10.86 -4.49 14.30
N GLY A 133 -11.65 -4.99 13.32
CA GLY A 133 -12.97 -5.56 13.56
C GLY A 133 -14.04 -4.52 13.90
N ILE A 134 -13.86 -3.27 13.48
CA ILE A 134 -14.80 -2.17 13.69
C ILE A 134 -15.47 -1.86 12.34
N PRO A 135 -16.73 -2.26 12.11
CA PRO A 135 -17.47 -1.87 10.93
C PRO A 135 -17.82 -0.38 11.01
N VAL A 136 -17.52 0.41 9.97
CA VAL A 136 -17.86 1.85 9.99
C VAL A 136 -19.38 2.11 9.94
N THR A 137 -20.14 1.12 9.43
CA THR A 137 -21.61 1.06 9.49
C THR A 137 -22.05 -0.31 10.01
N ASP A 138 -23.11 -0.34 10.83
CA ASP A 138 -23.68 -1.59 11.36
C ASP A 138 -25.19 -1.41 11.54
N ARG A 139 -25.98 -2.35 11.04
CA ARG A 139 -27.45 -2.28 11.07
C ARG A 139 -27.92 -2.16 12.53
N GLY A 140 -28.74 -1.13 12.82
CA GLY A 140 -29.27 -0.85 14.15
C GLY A 140 -28.30 -0.10 15.06
N LYS A 141 -27.08 0.22 14.63
CA LYS A 141 -26.11 1.02 15.38
C LYS A 141 -25.73 2.32 14.66
N ALA A 142 -25.23 2.21 13.42
CA ALA A 142 -24.83 3.36 12.62
C ALA A 142 -25.18 3.13 11.15
N SER A 143 -26.09 3.94 10.61
CA SER A 143 -26.53 3.86 9.20
C SER A 143 -25.69 4.74 8.28
N TYR A 144 -24.87 5.60 8.80
CA TYR A 144 -23.94 6.46 8.07
C TYR A 144 -22.69 6.73 8.93
N PHE A 145 -21.65 7.23 8.29
CA PHE A 145 -20.42 7.60 8.97
C PHE A 145 -19.84 8.86 8.34
N THR A 146 -19.12 9.63 9.16
CA THR A 146 -18.44 10.85 8.75
C THR A 146 -16.94 10.64 8.80
N VAL A 147 -16.24 11.04 7.75
CA VAL A 147 -14.76 11.02 7.69
C VAL A 147 -14.26 12.45 7.73
N VAL A 148 -13.39 12.75 8.67
CA VAL A 148 -12.78 14.07 8.83
C VAL A 148 -11.26 13.96 8.87
N THR A 149 -10.60 15.06 8.52
CA THR A 149 -9.15 15.21 8.73
C THR A 149 -8.90 16.12 9.92
N ALA A 150 -7.98 15.74 10.79
CA ALA A 150 -7.50 16.62 11.85
C ALA A 150 -6.07 17.12 11.57
N ALA A 151 -5.76 17.35 10.31
CA ALA A 151 -4.50 17.99 9.90
C ALA A 151 -4.42 19.45 10.39
N GLU A 152 -5.58 20.08 10.65
CA GLU A 152 -5.71 21.38 11.27
C GLU A 152 -6.03 21.25 12.76
N ASP A 153 -5.75 22.30 13.54
CA ASP A 153 -6.14 22.40 14.93
C ASP A 153 -7.68 22.47 15.03
N PRO A 154 -8.34 21.50 15.71
CA PRO A 154 -9.80 21.46 15.80
C PRO A 154 -10.40 22.62 16.60
N THR A 155 -9.59 23.37 17.38
CA THR A 155 -10.04 24.56 18.15
C THR A 155 -10.01 25.83 17.33
N LYS A 156 -9.57 25.79 16.07
CA LYS A 156 -9.52 26.93 15.17
C LYS A 156 -10.92 27.48 14.90
N THR A 157 -11.12 28.79 15.03
CA THR A 157 -12.42 29.45 14.84
C THR A 157 -12.88 29.49 13.38
N ASP A 158 -11.98 29.30 12.43
CA ASP A 158 -12.19 29.31 10.98
C ASP A 158 -11.92 27.94 10.34
N SER A 159 -12.14 26.85 11.11
CA SER A 159 -12.05 25.48 10.60
C SER A 159 -13.14 25.21 9.57
N ASP A 160 -12.77 24.56 8.46
CA ASP A 160 -13.74 24.09 7.45
C ASP A 160 -14.62 22.94 7.97
N ILE A 161 -14.31 22.38 9.16
CA ILE A 161 -15.05 21.29 9.79
C ILE A 161 -16.05 21.86 10.78
N ASN A 162 -17.33 21.58 10.56
CA ASN A 162 -18.39 21.94 11.50
C ASN A 162 -18.46 20.89 12.64
N TRP A 163 -17.56 21.02 13.62
CA TRP A 163 -17.47 20.13 14.77
C TRP A 163 -18.75 20.09 15.61
N ASP A 164 -19.47 21.20 15.75
CA ASP A 164 -20.74 21.27 16.47
C ASP A 164 -21.83 20.39 15.83
N ALA A 165 -21.88 20.36 14.51
CA ALA A 165 -22.82 19.51 13.80
C ALA A 165 -22.46 18.03 13.95
N ILE A 166 -21.19 17.69 13.87
CA ILE A 166 -20.68 16.32 14.02
C ILE A 166 -20.87 15.84 15.46
N ALA A 167 -20.65 16.69 16.46
CA ALA A 167 -20.80 16.35 17.86
C ALA A 167 -22.23 15.95 18.24
N LYS A 168 -23.23 16.58 17.63
CA LYS A 168 -24.67 16.34 17.91
C LYS A 168 -25.23 15.09 17.24
N GLY A 169 -24.51 14.52 16.30
CA GLY A 169 -24.91 13.29 15.63
C GLY A 169 -24.67 12.03 16.47
N ASN A 170 -25.15 10.90 15.99
CA ASN A 170 -24.91 9.57 16.59
C ASN A 170 -24.19 8.61 15.64
N GLU A 171 -23.73 9.12 14.50
CA GLU A 171 -22.98 8.37 13.49
C GLU A 171 -21.60 7.94 14.00
N THR A 172 -20.99 7.05 13.24
CA THR A 172 -19.57 6.75 13.37
C THR A 172 -18.73 7.91 12.83
N ILE A 173 -17.80 8.40 13.62
CA ILE A 173 -16.82 9.40 13.19
C ILE A 173 -15.47 8.70 12.98
N VAL A 174 -14.86 8.90 11.82
CA VAL A 174 -13.53 8.41 11.50
C VAL A 174 -12.63 9.62 11.28
N VAL A 175 -11.60 9.76 12.11
CA VAL A 175 -10.67 10.89 12.04
C VAL A 175 -9.32 10.41 11.52
N LEU A 176 -8.89 11.00 10.41
CA LEU A 176 -7.57 10.80 9.83
C LEU A 176 -6.61 11.94 10.21
N MET A 177 -5.31 11.65 10.26
CA MET A 177 -4.24 12.61 10.54
C MET A 177 -4.36 13.31 11.92
N GLY A 178 -5.14 12.73 12.86
CA GLY A 178 -5.44 13.31 14.16
C GLY A 178 -4.56 12.82 15.32
N SER A 179 -3.50 12.06 15.09
CA SER A 179 -2.71 11.43 16.16
C SER A 179 -2.07 12.39 17.17
N LYS A 180 -1.92 13.65 16.82
CA LYS A 180 -1.37 14.70 17.70
C LYS A 180 -2.43 15.48 18.46
N ASN A 181 -3.67 15.44 17.99
CA ASN A 181 -4.76 16.31 18.47
C ASN A 181 -5.93 15.47 19.04
N ILE A 182 -5.63 14.25 19.58
CA ILE A 182 -6.68 13.32 20.05
C ILE A 182 -7.46 13.92 21.22
N ASP A 183 -6.79 14.57 22.17
CA ASP A 183 -7.41 15.21 23.34
C ASP A 183 -8.26 16.40 22.89
N GLU A 184 -7.76 17.25 22.02
CA GLU A 184 -8.48 18.42 21.48
C GLU A 184 -9.73 17.99 20.72
N ILE A 185 -9.63 16.96 19.87
CA ILE A 185 -10.77 16.42 19.13
C ILE A 185 -11.82 15.87 20.10
N SER A 186 -11.39 15.12 21.12
CA SER A 186 -12.30 14.56 22.13
C SER A 186 -13.02 15.66 22.90
N ASN A 187 -12.29 16.69 23.32
CA ASN A 187 -12.85 17.83 24.05
C ASN A 187 -13.88 18.62 23.23
N VAL A 188 -13.52 18.97 21.97
CA VAL A 188 -14.43 19.69 21.07
C VAL A 188 -15.71 18.91 20.81
N LEU A 189 -15.64 17.59 20.65
CA LEU A 189 -16.82 16.73 20.47
C LEU A 189 -17.67 16.65 21.74
N ILE A 190 -17.07 16.56 22.93
CA ILE A 190 -17.78 16.53 24.22
C ILE A 190 -18.45 17.88 24.51
N GLU A 191 -17.74 18.98 24.32
CA GLU A 191 -18.29 20.34 24.48
C GLU A 191 -19.43 20.63 23.51
N GLY A 192 -19.35 20.09 22.28
CA GLY A 192 -20.40 20.14 21.26
C GLY A 192 -21.62 19.25 21.57
N GLY A 193 -21.56 18.41 22.61
CA GLY A 193 -22.69 17.60 23.11
C GLY A 193 -22.59 16.10 22.84
N ARG A 194 -21.47 15.60 22.37
CA ARG A 194 -21.26 14.15 22.24
C ARG A 194 -21.08 13.53 23.61
N ASP A 195 -21.76 12.39 23.87
CA ASP A 195 -21.66 11.69 25.15
C ASP A 195 -20.17 11.27 25.40
N PRO A 196 -19.58 11.70 26.55
CA PRO A 196 -18.23 11.31 26.94
C PRO A 196 -18.02 9.80 27.04
N SER A 197 -19.08 9.02 27.27
CA SER A 197 -19.03 7.55 27.29
C SER A 197 -19.08 6.89 25.92
N THR A 198 -19.17 7.68 24.83
CA THR A 198 -19.17 7.14 23.45
C THR A 198 -17.94 6.27 23.24
N PRO A 199 -18.08 5.00 22.81
CA PRO A 199 -16.96 4.13 22.53
C PRO A 199 -16.01 4.75 21.48
N ALA A 200 -14.70 4.62 21.73
CA ALA A 200 -13.67 5.12 20.84
C ALA A 200 -12.52 4.11 20.69
N ALA A 201 -11.86 4.11 19.57
CA ALA A 201 -10.70 3.28 19.30
C ALA A 201 -9.67 4.01 18.44
N LEU A 202 -8.40 3.69 18.68
CA LEU A 202 -7.27 4.09 17.87
C LEU A 202 -6.70 2.86 17.17
N VAL A 203 -6.44 2.97 15.88
CA VAL A 203 -5.82 1.92 15.07
C VAL A 203 -4.56 2.50 14.46
N GLU A 204 -3.41 2.15 15.03
CA GLU A 204 -2.09 2.55 14.55
C GLU A 204 -1.58 1.55 13.52
N SER A 205 -0.89 2.03 12.48
CA SER A 205 -0.33 1.21 11.39
C SER A 205 -1.34 0.19 10.86
N ALA A 206 -2.57 0.66 10.63
CA ALA A 206 -3.71 -0.16 10.21
C ALA A 206 -3.36 -1.04 9.01
N THR A 207 -3.82 -2.29 9.02
CA THR A 207 -3.58 -3.33 8.03
C THR A 207 -2.14 -3.89 7.97
N MET A 208 -1.21 -3.28 8.67
CA MET A 208 0.17 -3.74 8.75
C MET A 208 0.35 -4.81 9.83
N ALA A 209 1.40 -5.62 9.72
CA ALA A 209 1.72 -6.66 10.71
C ALA A 209 2.00 -6.08 12.11
N ASN A 210 2.51 -4.85 12.18
CA ASN A 210 2.78 -4.11 13.42
C ASN A 210 1.59 -3.25 13.89
N GLN A 211 0.39 -3.46 13.34
CA GLN A 211 -0.81 -2.76 13.79
C GLN A 211 -1.04 -2.93 15.29
N ARG A 212 -1.36 -1.83 15.96
CA ARG A 212 -1.78 -1.81 17.37
C ARG A 212 -3.13 -1.13 17.52
N GLU A 213 -3.93 -1.60 18.45
CA GLU A 213 -5.23 -1.02 18.76
C GLU A 213 -5.27 -0.56 20.22
N VAL A 214 -5.95 0.56 20.45
CA VAL A 214 -6.30 1.05 21.79
C VAL A 214 -7.80 1.30 21.81
N PHE A 215 -8.49 0.69 22.77
CA PHE A 215 -9.93 0.83 22.94
C PHE A 215 -10.22 1.58 24.21
N GLY A 216 -11.18 2.50 24.18
CA GLY A 216 -11.63 3.32 25.29
C GLY A 216 -12.99 3.94 25.04
N ILE A 217 -13.22 5.06 25.66
CA ILE A 217 -14.36 5.95 25.44
C ILE A 217 -13.83 7.34 25.08
N LEU A 218 -14.69 8.18 24.53
CA LEU A 218 -14.32 9.51 24.08
C LEU A 218 -13.62 10.32 25.17
N ALA A 219 -14.06 10.20 26.43
CA ALA A 219 -13.50 10.94 27.58
C ALA A 219 -12.07 10.54 27.98
N ASN A 220 -11.59 9.32 27.59
CA ASN A 220 -10.28 8.84 28.02
C ASN A 220 -9.36 8.37 26.90
N ILE A 221 -9.79 8.40 25.64
CA ILE A 221 -9.03 7.85 24.54
C ILE A 221 -7.69 8.57 24.32
N GLY A 222 -7.61 9.87 24.60
CA GLY A 222 -6.38 10.65 24.54
C GLY A 222 -5.35 10.22 25.59
N GLU A 223 -5.78 10.07 26.86
CA GLU A 223 -4.93 9.54 27.94
C GLU A 223 -4.40 8.13 27.57
N LEU A 224 -5.28 7.26 27.11
CA LEU A 224 -4.91 5.90 26.69
C LEU A 224 -3.94 5.88 25.50
N ALA A 225 -4.09 6.82 24.56
CA ALA A 225 -3.16 7.01 23.45
C ALA A 225 -1.76 7.36 23.94
N ALA A 226 -1.68 8.30 24.87
CA ALA A 226 -0.41 8.75 25.46
C ALA A 226 0.28 7.62 26.25
N LEU A 227 -0.46 6.92 27.11
CA LEU A 227 0.04 5.77 27.87
C LEU A 227 0.54 4.64 26.97
N SER A 228 -0.19 4.36 25.89
CA SER A 228 0.17 3.33 24.90
C SER A 228 1.21 3.80 23.88
N LYS A 229 1.62 5.06 23.93
CA LYS A 229 2.56 5.69 22.98
C LYS A 229 2.11 5.47 21.53
N ILE A 230 0.83 5.70 21.25
CA ILE A 230 0.30 5.65 19.88
C ILE A 230 0.90 6.79 19.04
N SER A 231 1.25 6.48 17.83
CA SER A 231 1.89 7.41 16.89
C SER A 231 1.27 7.36 15.49
N ALA A 232 1.67 8.28 14.62
CA ALA A 232 1.27 8.25 13.22
C ALA A 232 2.02 7.14 12.44
N PRO A 233 1.36 6.48 11.46
CA PRO A 233 -0.01 6.70 11.00
C PRO A 233 -1.06 6.05 11.92
N CYS A 234 -2.13 6.78 12.22
CA CYS A 234 -3.18 6.32 13.14
C CYS A 234 -4.56 6.80 12.65
N VAL A 235 -5.57 5.97 12.85
CA VAL A 235 -6.99 6.27 12.60
C VAL A 235 -7.71 6.27 13.93
N LEU A 236 -8.44 7.34 14.25
CA LEU A 236 -9.33 7.42 15.40
C LEU A 236 -10.76 7.13 14.93
N VAL A 237 -11.44 6.21 15.62
CA VAL A 237 -12.83 5.83 15.35
C VAL A 237 -13.66 6.09 16.60
N ILE A 238 -14.77 6.81 16.45
CA ILE A 238 -15.67 7.17 17.56
C ILE A 238 -17.09 6.73 17.19
N GLY A 239 -17.73 5.97 18.04
CA GLY A 239 -19.10 5.53 17.86
C GLY A 239 -19.37 4.15 18.45
N VAL A 240 -20.65 3.81 18.59
CA VAL A 240 -21.12 2.54 19.15
C VAL A 240 -20.63 1.30 18.39
N VAL A 241 -20.26 1.45 17.13
CA VAL A 241 -19.72 0.36 16.28
C VAL A 241 -18.39 -0.18 16.82
N VAL A 242 -17.64 0.59 17.62
CA VAL A 242 -16.38 0.17 18.23
C VAL A 242 -16.56 -1.07 19.12
N GLU A 243 -17.72 -1.23 19.73
CA GLU A 243 -18.03 -2.40 20.55
C GLU A 243 -18.06 -3.72 19.75
N SER A 244 -18.25 -3.62 18.45
CA SER A 244 -18.30 -4.80 17.57
C SER A 244 -16.94 -5.52 17.49
N ALA A 245 -15.83 -4.81 17.68
CA ALA A 245 -14.47 -5.38 17.67
C ALA A 245 -14.30 -6.54 18.65
N LYS A 246 -14.89 -6.42 19.86
CA LYS A 246 -14.84 -7.47 20.90
C LYS A 246 -15.51 -8.77 20.46
N LYS A 247 -16.51 -8.70 19.58
CA LYS A 247 -17.26 -9.85 19.08
C LYS A 247 -16.62 -10.44 17.82
N LEU A 248 -16.13 -9.58 16.95
CA LEU A 248 -15.63 -9.99 15.62
C LEU A 248 -14.22 -10.57 15.66
N GLN A 249 -13.34 -10.11 16.58
CA GLN A 249 -11.98 -10.63 16.82
C GLN A 249 -11.22 -10.96 15.53
N VAL A 250 -11.30 -10.08 14.54
CA VAL A 250 -10.83 -10.32 13.15
C VAL A 250 -9.36 -10.78 13.11
N ARG A 251 -8.55 -10.31 14.05
CA ARG A 251 -7.10 -10.62 14.10
C ARG A 251 -6.74 -11.87 14.91
N ALA A 252 -7.70 -12.48 15.60
CA ALA A 252 -7.43 -13.67 16.44
C ALA A 252 -6.93 -14.88 15.64
N ASN A 253 -7.19 -14.92 14.34
CA ASN A 253 -6.84 -16.02 13.45
C ASN A 253 -5.49 -15.85 12.74
N PHE A 254 -4.68 -14.84 13.08
CA PHE A 254 -3.37 -14.60 12.48
C PHE A 254 -2.23 -15.05 13.41
N PRO A 255 -1.75 -16.32 13.32
CA PRO A 255 -0.81 -16.89 14.29
C PRO A 255 0.58 -16.24 14.26
N LEU A 256 0.93 -15.57 13.17
CA LEU A 256 2.21 -14.87 13.01
C LEU A 256 2.10 -13.35 13.17
N LEU A 257 0.97 -12.87 13.71
CA LEU A 257 0.76 -11.46 13.91
C LEU A 257 1.87 -10.83 14.77
N GLY A 258 2.41 -9.68 14.32
CA GLY A 258 3.53 -8.99 14.98
C GLY A 258 4.89 -9.71 14.87
N LYS A 259 4.97 -10.81 14.12
CA LYS A 259 6.26 -11.46 13.83
C LYS A 259 6.87 -10.88 12.57
N LYS A 260 8.16 -10.56 12.64
CA LYS A 260 8.97 -10.13 11.49
C LYS A 260 9.82 -11.31 11.04
N ILE A 261 9.66 -11.73 9.78
CA ILE A 261 10.30 -12.91 9.22
C ILE A 261 11.17 -12.48 8.03
N LEU A 262 12.44 -12.86 8.07
CA LEU A 262 13.38 -12.66 6.98
C LEU A 262 13.35 -13.87 6.05
N VAL A 263 13.04 -13.65 4.77
CA VAL A 263 13.06 -14.67 3.71
C VAL A 263 14.28 -14.44 2.83
N THR A 264 15.20 -15.41 2.81
CA THR A 264 16.51 -15.29 2.12
C THR A 264 16.57 -16.07 0.80
N ARG A 265 15.45 -16.62 0.33
CA ARG A 265 15.37 -17.38 -0.94
C ARG A 265 15.54 -16.47 -2.16
N SER A 266 15.87 -17.07 -3.32
CA SER A 266 15.87 -16.34 -4.61
C SER A 266 14.50 -15.70 -4.88
N ARG A 267 14.48 -14.57 -5.58
CA ARG A 267 13.26 -13.79 -5.85
C ARG A 267 12.09 -14.64 -6.36
N ASP A 268 12.32 -15.49 -7.34
CA ASP A 268 11.28 -16.32 -7.97
C ASP A 268 10.66 -17.37 -7.02
N GLN A 269 11.40 -17.77 -5.99
CA GLN A 269 10.96 -18.76 -5.00
C GLN A 269 10.48 -18.13 -3.68
N ALA A 270 10.83 -16.87 -3.43
CA ALA A 270 10.45 -16.14 -2.22
C ALA A 270 8.95 -15.81 -2.23
N SER A 271 8.39 -15.42 -3.38
CA SER A 271 7.04 -14.84 -3.49
C SER A 271 5.94 -15.73 -2.89
N LYS A 272 5.92 -17.04 -3.17
CA LYS A 272 4.90 -17.95 -2.61
C LYS A 272 5.02 -18.12 -1.10
N LEU A 273 6.25 -18.26 -0.59
CA LEU A 273 6.48 -18.38 0.85
C LEU A 273 6.13 -17.09 1.56
N SER A 274 6.56 -15.97 1.02
CA SER A 274 6.25 -14.64 1.55
C SER A 274 4.76 -14.37 1.62
N MET A 275 4.01 -14.70 0.56
CA MET A 275 2.55 -14.58 0.57
C MET A 275 1.93 -15.45 1.67
N SER A 276 2.31 -16.73 1.77
CA SER A 276 1.78 -17.61 2.83
C SER A 276 2.09 -17.13 4.24
N LEU A 277 3.26 -16.52 4.46
CA LEU A 277 3.63 -15.93 5.74
C LEU A 277 2.83 -14.65 6.04
N ARG A 278 2.61 -13.80 5.03
CA ARG A 278 1.75 -12.60 5.14
C ARG A 278 0.29 -12.99 5.41
N ASP A 279 -0.22 -14.03 4.75
CA ASP A 279 -1.59 -14.57 5.01
C ASP A 279 -1.77 -15.03 6.46
N LEU A 280 -0.68 -15.42 7.13
CA LEU A 280 -0.66 -15.76 8.55
C LEU A 280 -0.41 -14.54 9.46
N GLY A 281 -0.30 -13.34 8.91
CA GLY A 281 -0.14 -12.07 9.63
C GLY A 281 1.30 -11.63 9.89
N ALA A 282 2.31 -12.26 9.28
CA ALA A 282 3.70 -11.87 9.46
C ALA A 282 4.08 -10.61 8.68
N GLU A 283 5.00 -9.81 9.22
CA GLU A 283 5.79 -8.87 8.44
C GLU A 283 6.93 -9.64 7.76
N VAL A 284 6.92 -9.67 6.43
CA VAL A 284 7.94 -10.41 5.66
C VAL A 284 8.91 -9.42 5.03
N VAL A 285 10.19 -9.60 5.34
CA VAL A 285 11.30 -8.90 4.70
C VAL A 285 11.99 -9.86 3.74
N GLU A 286 12.01 -9.53 2.46
CA GLU A 286 12.70 -10.33 1.45
C GLU A 286 14.13 -9.82 1.27
N LEU A 287 15.11 -10.69 1.47
CA LEU A 287 16.52 -10.43 1.23
C LEU A 287 17.12 -11.59 0.42
N PRO A 288 16.93 -11.60 -0.91
CA PRO A 288 17.50 -12.65 -1.74
C PRO A 288 19.02 -12.69 -1.60
N THR A 289 19.56 -13.80 -1.08
CA THR A 289 21.01 -14.00 -0.92
C THR A 289 21.62 -14.79 -2.06
N ILE A 290 20.79 -15.30 -2.98
CA ILE A 290 21.19 -16.11 -4.14
C ILE A 290 20.55 -15.51 -5.38
N ALA A 291 21.36 -15.24 -6.37
CA ALA A 291 20.93 -14.92 -7.74
C ALA A 291 21.33 -16.09 -8.67
N ILE A 292 20.39 -16.49 -9.51
CA ILE A 292 20.66 -17.51 -10.55
C ILE A 292 20.83 -16.74 -11.86
N SER A 293 22.03 -16.85 -12.44
CA SER A 293 22.37 -16.25 -13.73
C SER A 293 22.63 -17.34 -14.78
N PRO A 294 22.38 -17.03 -16.06
CA PRO A 294 22.85 -17.90 -17.14
C PRO A 294 24.36 -18.14 -17.03
N ILE A 295 24.81 -19.29 -17.47
CA ILE A 295 26.24 -19.59 -17.61
C ILE A 295 26.79 -18.95 -18.89
N ASP A 296 28.09 -18.63 -18.91
CA ASP A 296 28.72 -17.99 -20.07
C ASP A 296 28.99 -19.00 -21.21
N ASP A 297 29.27 -20.25 -20.82
CA ASP A 297 29.59 -21.33 -21.79
C ASP A 297 28.57 -22.47 -21.70
N TYR A 298 27.86 -22.68 -22.78
CA TYR A 298 26.86 -23.74 -22.94
C TYR A 298 27.37 -24.96 -23.71
N THR A 299 28.67 -25.05 -24.08
CA THR A 299 29.22 -26.09 -24.98
C THR A 299 28.86 -27.49 -24.53
N ASP A 300 29.03 -27.82 -23.25
CA ASP A 300 28.74 -29.17 -22.74
C ASP A 300 27.24 -29.45 -22.73
N LEU A 301 26.41 -28.47 -22.39
CA LEU A 301 24.96 -28.61 -22.43
C LEU A 301 24.45 -28.78 -23.87
N ASP A 302 24.99 -28.00 -24.80
CA ASP A 302 24.63 -28.07 -26.24
C ASP A 302 24.98 -29.43 -26.82
N MET A 303 26.18 -29.96 -26.50
CA MET A 303 26.60 -31.30 -26.92
C MET A 303 25.67 -32.38 -26.33
N ALA A 304 25.29 -32.25 -25.05
CA ALA A 304 24.38 -33.20 -24.41
C ALA A 304 22.98 -33.14 -25.02
N ILE A 305 22.49 -31.94 -25.38
CA ILE A 305 21.18 -31.76 -26.04
C ILE A 305 21.20 -32.39 -27.46
N VAL A 306 22.26 -32.15 -28.24
CA VAL A 306 22.38 -32.69 -29.59
C VAL A 306 22.42 -34.22 -29.57
N ASN A 307 23.11 -34.81 -28.61
CA ASN A 307 23.28 -36.28 -28.50
C ASN A 307 22.32 -36.88 -27.46
N ILE A 308 21.15 -36.28 -27.26
CA ILE A 308 20.26 -36.67 -26.13
C ILE A 308 19.74 -38.11 -26.25
N SER A 309 19.63 -38.65 -27.45
CA SER A 309 19.27 -40.03 -27.73
C SER A 309 20.28 -41.08 -27.20
N ASP A 310 21.50 -40.67 -26.89
CA ASP A 310 22.53 -41.55 -26.30
C ASP A 310 22.29 -41.78 -24.81
N TYR A 311 21.40 -40.97 -24.17
CA TYR A 311 21.06 -41.08 -22.77
C TYR A 311 19.77 -41.88 -22.61
N LYS A 312 19.69 -42.69 -21.52
CA LYS A 312 18.46 -43.40 -21.11
C LYS A 312 17.64 -42.60 -20.12
N TRP A 313 18.23 -41.61 -19.48
CA TRP A 313 17.63 -40.80 -18.44
C TRP A 313 18.13 -39.37 -18.49
N VAL A 314 17.23 -38.42 -18.34
CA VAL A 314 17.55 -37.01 -18.06
C VAL A 314 17.04 -36.69 -16.67
N ILE A 315 17.92 -36.31 -15.76
CA ILE A 315 17.58 -36.04 -14.35
C ILE A 315 17.75 -34.54 -14.08
N PHE A 316 16.69 -33.89 -13.66
CA PHE A 316 16.67 -32.49 -13.24
C PHE A 316 16.69 -32.42 -11.72
N SER A 317 17.72 -31.81 -11.13
CA SER A 317 17.86 -31.67 -9.67
C SER A 317 17.04 -30.54 -9.07
N SER A 318 16.50 -29.66 -9.91
CA SER A 318 15.70 -28.49 -9.45
C SER A 318 14.83 -27.93 -10.58
N ALA A 319 13.81 -27.15 -10.21
CA ALA A 319 13.00 -26.40 -11.18
C ALA A 319 13.84 -25.45 -12.03
N ASN A 320 14.91 -24.87 -11.47
CA ASN A 320 15.81 -23.99 -12.21
C ASN A 320 16.59 -24.75 -13.31
N ALA A 321 17.00 -25.98 -13.03
CA ALA A 321 17.63 -26.83 -14.03
C ALA A 321 16.68 -27.15 -15.19
N VAL A 322 15.40 -27.42 -14.90
CA VAL A 322 14.37 -27.58 -15.94
C VAL A 322 14.25 -26.32 -16.78
N ASN A 323 14.08 -25.17 -16.15
CA ASN A 323 13.91 -23.88 -16.85
C ASN A 323 15.12 -23.54 -17.71
N ALA A 324 16.34 -23.73 -17.19
CA ALA A 324 17.58 -23.47 -17.92
C ALA A 324 17.72 -24.39 -19.14
N PHE A 325 17.43 -25.67 -18.97
CA PHE A 325 17.47 -26.66 -20.05
C PHE A 325 16.47 -26.32 -21.17
N TYR A 326 15.21 -26.08 -20.83
CA TYR A 326 14.18 -25.76 -21.83
C TYR A 326 14.42 -24.40 -22.51
N SER A 327 14.94 -23.42 -21.76
CA SER A 327 15.33 -22.13 -22.33
C SER A 327 16.44 -22.32 -23.38
N ARG A 328 17.47 -23.14 -23.07
CA ARG A 328 18.54 -23.43 -24.00
C ARG A 328 18.06 -24.22 -25.21
N LEU A 329 17.23 -25.24 -24.99
CA LEU A 329 16.61 -26.04 -26.05
C LEU A 329 15.88 -25.13 -27.08
N SER A 330 15.07 -24.19 -26.55
CA SER A 330 14.35 -23.21 -27.39
C SER A 330 15.30 -22.29 -28.17
N GLN A 331 16.39 -21.82 -27.54
CA GLN A 331 17.42 -21.01 -28.23
C GLN A 331 18.12 -21.75 -29.40
N MET A 332 18.26 -23.07 -29.27
CA MET A 332 18.78 -23.93 -30.31
C MET A 332 17.75 -24.24 -31.42
N GLY A 333 16.52 -23.72 -31.33
CA GLY A 333 15.42 -23.99 -32.25
C GLY A 333 14.82 -25.39 -32.13
N LEU A 334 15.04 -26.04 -31.00
CA LEU A 334 14.55 -27.38 -30.66
C LEU A 334 13.39 -27.32 -29.69
N ASP A 335 12.62 -28.41 -29.59
CA ASP A 335 11.53 -28.57 -28.59
C ASP A 335 11.55 -29.99 -27.99
N SER A 336 10.58 -30.28 -27.08
CA SER A 336 10.51 -31.56 -26.39
C SER A 336 10.39 -32.80 -27.30
N ARG A 337 10.04 -32.64 -28.54
CA ARG A 337 10.01 -33.76 -29.52
C ARG A 337 11.41 -34.31 -29.82
N HIS A 338 12.45 -33.48 -29.57
CA HIS A 338 13.85 -33.85 -29.80
C HIS A 338 14.32 -35.00 -28.89
N PHE A 339 13.66 -35.21 -27.75
CA PHE A 339 13.98 -36.32 -26.82
C PHE A 339 12.80 -37.26 -26.57
N SER A 340 11.96 -37.46 -27.58
CA SER A 340 10.81 -38.38 -27.49
C SER A 340 11.19 -39.86 -27.28
N GLU A 341 12.47 -40.18 -27.45
CA GLU A 341 13.01 -41.55 -27.33
C GLU A 341 13.84 -41.77 -26.06
N VAL A 342 13.86 -40.79 -25.12
CA VAL A 342 14.66 -40.84 -23.88
C VAL A 342 13.80 -41.23 -22.67
#